data_a25e2b4d560aa5d7d0c0ad66af628555
#
_entry.id   a25e2b4d560aa5d7d0c0ad66af628555
#
_cell.length_a   1.000
_cell.length_b   1.000
_cell.length_c   1.000
_cell.angle_alpha   90.00
_cell.angle_beta   90.00
_cell.angle_gamma   90.00
#
_symmetry.space_group_name_H-M   'P 1'
#
loop_
_entity.id
_entity.type
_entity.pdbx_description
1 polymer ?
#
loop_
_entity_poly.entity_id
_entity_poly.type
_entity_poly.pdbx_seq_one_letter_code
_entity_poly.pdbx_strand_id
1 'polypeptide(L)'
;MLNINDFSMDFFSLKGKNAIVTGGNSGLGQAFALALAKAGANIFTFAYVDDDGTTKKLIEDCGVKYTFMQGDLTEDGMCDKIAEKCVETYGSIDILVNCAGICKIAD
;
A
#
# COMPACT_ATOMS: atom_id res chain seq x y z
N MET A 1 -21.58 -25.64 0.62
CA MET A 1 -20.79 -25.19 1.77
C MET A 1 -19.30 -25.33 1.44
N LEU A 2 -18.52 -24.32 1.78
CA LEU A 2 -17.08 -24.35 1.54
C LEU A 2 -16.43 -25.35 2.49
N ASN A 3 -15.68 -26.30 1.93
CA ASN A 3 -14.89 -27.25 2.70
C ASN A 3 -13.54 -26.61 3.00
N ILE A 4 -13.04 -26.75 4.22
CA ILE A 4 -11.74 -26.19 4.60
C ILE A 4 -10.60 -26.72 3.71
N ASN A 5 -10.73 -27.94 3.21
CA ASN A 5 -9.73 -28.53 2.31
C ASN A 5 -9.74 -27.87 0.93
N ASP A 6 -10.83 -27.21 0.56
CA ASP A 6 -10.94 -26.47 -0.69
C ASP A 6 -10.54 -25.01 -0.53
N PHE A 7 -10.25 -24.60 0.69
CA PHE A 7 -9.86 -23.24 1.00
C PHE A 7 -8.41 -23.02 0.59
N SER A 8 -8.19 -22.10 -0.35
CA SER A 8 -6.87 -21.80 -0.83
C SER A 8 -6.54 -20.32 -0.66
N MET A 9 -5.27 -19.96 -0.80
CA MET A 9 -4.82 -18.57 -0.74
C MET A 9 -5.38 -17.74 -1.90
N ASP A 10 -5.90 -18.37 -2.93
CA ASP A 10 -6.50 -17.64 -4.05
C ASP A 10 -7.77 -16.88 -3.65
N PHE A 11 -8.45 -17.32 -2.60
CA PHE A 11 -9.58 -16.57 -2.04
C PHE A 11 -9.16 -15.21 -1.49
N PHE A 12 -7.90 -15.08 -1.11
CA PHE A 12 -7.35 -13.86 -0.54
C PHE A 12 -6.37 -13.19 -1.49
N SER A 13 -6.33 -13.63 -2.75
CA SER A 13 -5.39 -13.07 -3.71
C SER A 13 -5.76 -11.63 -4.06
N LEU A 14 -4.77 -10.76 -3.96
CA LEU A 14 -4.87 -9.36 -4.36
C LEU A 14 -4.03 -9.11 -5.61
N LYS A 15 -3.71 -10.15 -6.35
CA LYS A 15 -2.91 -10.06 -7.56
C LYS A 15 -3.50 -9.05 -8.53
N GLY A 16 -2.67 -8.11 -8.97
CA GLY A 16 -3.09 -7.04 -9.87
C GLY A 16 -3.78 -5.87 -9.19
N LYS A 17 -4.03 -5.95 -7.88
CA LYS A 17 -4.60 -4.83 -7.13
C LYS A 17 -3.51 -3.86 -6.71
N ASN A 18 -3.87 -2.60 -6.56
CA ASN A 18 -2.93 -1.54 -6.18
C ASN A 18 -3.37 -0.95 -4.84
N ALA A 19 -2.47 -0.94 -3.88
CA ALA A 19 -2.75 -0.50 -2.52
C ALA A 19 -1.88 0.69 -2.14
N ILE A 20 -2.52 1.70 -1.54
CA ILE A 20 -1.82 2.80 -0.89
C ILE A 20 -1.76 2.50 0.60
N VAL A 21 -0.58 2.64 1.21
CA VAL A 21 -0.41 2.52 2.65
C VAL A 21 0.30 3.78 3.16
N THR A 22 -0.41 4.62 3.89
CA THR A 22 0.21 5.79 4.52
C THR A 22 0.89 5.35 5.82
N GLY A 23 2.10 5.90 6.08
CA GLY A 23 2.93 5.42 7.18
C GLY A 23 3.50 4.03 6.92
N GLY A 24 3.67 3.67 5.65
CA GLY A 24 3.99 2.31 5.24
C GLY A 24 5.41 1.85 5.54
N ASN A 25 6.31 2.73 5.98
CA ASN A 25 7.70 2.38 6.23
C ASN A 25 8.02 2.22 7.72
N SER A 26 7.04 2.16 8.59
CA SER A 26 7.26 1.99 10.02
C SER A 26 6.14 1.23 10.70
N GLY A 27 6.50 0.41 11.69
CA GLY A 27 5.55 -0.23 12.60
C GLY A 27 4.38 -0.92 11.91
N LEU A 28 3.18 -0.52 12.28
CA LEU A 28 1.94 -1.11 11.79
C LEU A 28 1.76 -0.92 10.28
N GLY A 29 2.15 0.25 9.75
CA GLY A 29 2.04 0.52 8.31
C GLY A 29 2.89 -0.44 7.48
N GLN A 30 4.12 -0.70 7.91
CA GLN A 30 4.99 -1.67 7.24
C GLN A 30 4.39 -3.08 7.29
N ALA A 31 3.81 -3.47 8.43
CA ALA A 31 3.18 -4.78 8.59
C ALA A 31 2.00 -4.94 7.63
N PHE A 32 1.15 -3.91 7.49
CA PHE A 32 0.04 -3.94 6.54
C PHE A 32 0.54 -4.00 5.10
N ALA A 33 1.54 -3.19 4.77
CA ALA A 33 2.10 -3.19 3.42
C ALA A 33 2.65 -4.57 3.06
N LEU A 34 3.37 -5.20 3.97
CA LEU A 34 3.92 -6.53 3.75
C LEU A 34 2.82 -7.58 3.59
N ALA A 35 1.77 -7.54 4.43
CA ALA A 35 0.66 -8.47 4.31
C ALA A 35 -0.04 -8.36 2.96
N LEU A 36 -0.30 -7.14 2.51
CA LEU A 36 -0.92 -6.90 1.20
C LEU A 36 -0.02 -7.35 0.06
N ALA A 37 1.28 -7.11 0.17
CA ALA A 37 2.25 -7.54 -0.84
C ALA A 37 2.32 -9.07 -0.94
N LYS A 38 2.29 -9.75 0.20
CA LYS A 38 2.26 -11.22 0.23
C LYS A 38 1.00 -11.79 -0.41
N ALA A 39 -0.09 -11.05 -0.36
CA ALA A 39 -1.33 -11.41 -1.04
C ALA A 39 -1.32 -11.06 -2.54
N GLY A 40 -0.28 -10.40 -3.03
CA GLY A 40 -0.07 -10.11 -4.44
C GLY A 40 -0.30 -8.67 -4.87
N ALA A 41 -0.65 -7.77 -3.95
CA ALA A 41 -0.92 -6.38 -4.29
C ALA A 41 0.37 -5.61 -4.57
N ASN A 42 0.32 -4.69 -5.54
CA ASN A 42 1.35 -3.68 -5.72
C ASN A 42 1.18 -2.63 -4.62
N ILE A 43 2.28 -2.11 -4.11
CA ILE A 43 2.27 -1.26 -2.93
C ILE A 43 2.78 0.14 -3.28
N PHE A 44 2.01 1.14 -2.89
CA PHE A 44 2.39 2.54 -2.94
C PHE A 44 2.38 3.06 -1.51
N THR A 45 3.55 3.39 -0.97
CA THR A 45 3.66 3.89 0.39
C THR A 45 3.86 5.39 0.41
N PHE A 46 3.39 6.02 1.47
CA PHE A 46 3.62 7.43 1.75
C PHE A 46 4.02 7.58 3.21
N ALA A 47 5.05 8.35 3.48
CA ALA A 47 5.48 8.62 4.84
C ALA A 47 6.18 9.97 4.94
N TYR A 48 6.19 10.53 6.13
CA TYR A 48 6.94 11.75 6.43
C TYR A 48 8.43 11.48 6.46
N VAL A 49 8.84 10.35 7.03
CA VAL A 49 10.24 9.94 7.13
C VAL A 49 10.63 9.15 5.89
N ASP A 50 11.81 9.46 5.36
CA ASP A 50 12.32 8.76 4.18
C ASP A 50 12.47 7.26 4.43
N ASP A 51 12.28 6.48 3.37
CA ASP A 51 12.49 5.03 3.41
C ASP A 51 14.00 4.74 3.42
N ASP A 52 14.44 3.94 4.38
CA ASP A 52 15.84 3.54 4.50
C ASP A 52 16.18 2.33 3.60
N GLY A 53 15.23 1.86 2.82
CA GLY A 53 15.38 0.70 1.94
C GLY A 53 14.89 -0.61 2.54
N THR A 54 14.60 -0.65 3.83
CA THR A 54 14.14 -1.88 4.51
C THR A 54 12.75 -2.29 3.98
N THR A 55 11.81 -1.36 3.96
CA THR A 55 10.46 -1.63 3.49
C THR A 55 10.47 -1.99 2.01
N LYS A 56 11.23 -1.25 1.21
CA LYS A 56 11.38 -1.53 -0.23
C LYS A 56 11.80 -2.97 -0.47
N LYS A 57 12.84 -3.42 0.23
CA LYS A 57 13.35 -4.78 0.08
C LYS A 57 12.32 -5.82 0.47
N LEU A 58 11.65 -5.64 1.61
CA LEU A 58 10.63 -6.56 2.08
C LEU A 58 9.49 -6.72 1.07
N ILE A 59 9.05 -5.61 0.50
CA ILE A 59 7.93 -5.60 -0.43
C ILE A 59 8.36 -6.19 -1.79
N GLU A 60 9.50 -5.77 -2.32
CA GLU A 60 9.98 -6.25 -3.62
C GLU A 60 10.30 -7.74 -3.58
N ASP A 61 10.75 -8.26 -2.45
CA ASP A 61 10.99 -9.70 -2.27
C ASP A 61 9.70 -10.52 -2.40
N CYS A 62 8.54 -9.89 -2.27
CA CYS A 62 7.25 -10.56 -2.52
C CYS A 62 6.91 -10.65 -4.01
N GLY A 63 7.71 -10.07 -4.90
CA GLY A 63 7.49 -10.11 -6.33
C GLY A 63 6.50 -9.10 -6.87
N VAL A 64 6.15 -8.07 -6.07
CA VAL A 64 5.24 -7.01 -6.47
C VAL A 64 5.97 -5.70 -6.66
N LYS A 65 5.28 -4.70 -7.24
CA LYS A 65 5.83 -3.36 -7.43
C LYS A 65 5.77 -2.57 -6.14
N TYR A 66 6.78 -1.75 -5.91
CA TYR A 66 6.85 -0.86 -4.76
C TYR A 66 7.18 0.56 -5.22
N THR A 67 6.43 1.52 -4.72
CA THR A 67 6.69 2.95 -4.93
C THR A 67 6.58 3.67 -3.59
N PHE A 68 7.52 4.55 -3.31
CA PHE A 68 7.53 5.35 -2.10
C PHE A 68 7.42 6.83 -2.45
N MET A 69 6.57 7.55 -1.71
CA MET A 69 6.45 9.00 -1.81
C MET A 69 6.62 9.60 -0.43
N GLN A 70 7.50 10.58 -0.31
CA GLN A 70 7.75 11.28 0.96
C GLN A 70 6.98 12.60 0.98
N GLY A 71 6.43 12.93 2.14
CA GLY A 71 5.76 14.20 2.32
C GLY A 71 5.04 14.29 3.65
N ASP A 72 4.30 15.40 3.80
CA ASP A 72 3.55 15.71 5.02
C ASP A 72 2.05 15.62 4.71
N LEU A 73 1.35 14.69 5.38
CA LEU A 73 -0.09 14.51 5.21
C LEU A 73 -0.90 15.72 5.65
N THR A 74 -0.33 16.61 6.48
CA THR A 74 -1.02 17.81 6.92
C THR A 74 -1.03 18.93 5.89
N GLU A 75 -0.22 18.82 4.83
CA GLU A 75 -0.26 19.78 3.73
C GLU A 75 -1.58 19.70 2.98
N ASP A 76 -2.13 20.87 2.65
CA ASP A 76 -3.37 20.96 1.88
C ASP A 76 -3.22 20.27 0.52
N GLY A 77 -4.15 19.39 0.21
CA GLY A 77 -4.17 18.69 -1.06
C GLY A 77 -3.19 17.51 -1.16
N MET A 78 -2.46 17.19 -0.08
CA MET A 78 -1.48 16.09 -0.12
C MET A 78 -2.15 14.75 -0.38
N CYS A 79 -3.31 14.49 0.23
CA CYS A 79 -4.02 13.22 0.00
C CYS A 79 -4.43 13.05 -1.46
N ASP A 80 -4.87 14.13 -2.09
CA ASP A 80 -5.21 14.11 -3.51
C ASP A 80 -3.96 13.88 -4.38
N LYS A 81 -2.84 14.46 -4.01
CA LYS A 81 -1.57 14.26 -4.72
C LYS A 81 -1.12 12.80 -4.64
N ILE A 82 -1.28 12.18 -3.47
CA ILE A 82 -0.94 10.77 -3.28
C ILE A 82 -1.81 9.90 -4.20
N ALA A 83 -3.11 10.15 -4.20
CA ALA A 83 -4.04 9.41 -5.04
C ALA A 83 -3.72 9.58 -6.53
N GLU A 84 -3.48 10.80 -6.98
CA GLU A 84 -3.11 11.08 -8.36
C GLU A 84 -1.81 10.39 -8.75
N LYS A 85 -0.82 10.41 -7.88
CA LYS A 85 0.48 9.79 -8.15
C LYS A 85 0.35 8.26 -8.24
N CYS A 86 -0.47 7.66 -7.39
CA CYS A 86 -0.71 6.22 -7.45
C CYS A 86 -1.41 5.82 -8.75
N VAL A 87 -2.45 6.56 -9.15
CA VAL A 87 -3.15 6.31 -10.41
C VAL A 87 -2.21 6.51 -11.61
N GLU A 88 -1.40 7.56 -11.58
CA GLU A 88 -0.42 7.82 -12.63
C GLU A 88 0.60 6.68 -12.74
N THR A 89 1.02 6.13 -11.61
CA THR A 89 2.08 5.10 -11.56
C THR A 89 1.54 3.71 -11.82
N TYR A 90 0.38 3.36 -11.24
CA TYR A 90 -0.17 2.00 -11.28
C TYR A 90 -1.48 1.86 -12.05
N GLY A 91 -2.13 2.96 -12.36
CA GLY A 91 -3.38 2.96 -13.13
C GLY A 91 -4.65 2.95 -12.29
N SER A 92 -4.62 2.55 -11.04
CA SER A 92 -5.80 2.51 -10.19
C SER A 92 -5.43 2.52 -8.71
N ILE A 93 -6.43 2.75 -7.87
CA ILE A 93 -6.33 2.57 -6.41
C ILE A 93 -7.45 1.61 -6.03
N ASP A 94 -7.08 0.45 -5.52
CA ASP A 94 -8.06 -0.57 -5.13
C ASP A 94 -8.21 -0.64 -3.60
N ILE A 95 -7.13 -0.32 -2.87
CA ILE A 95 -7.07 -0.45 -1.42
C ILE A 95 -6.36 0.78 -0.85
N LEU A 96 -6.90 1.31 0.25
CA LEU A 96 -6.26 2.39 1.00
C LEU A 96 -6.18 1.98 2.47
N VAL A 97 -4.96 1.92 3.01
CA VAL A 97 -4.71 1.70 4.43
C VAL A 97 -4.07 2.96 5.00
N ASN A 98 -4.76 3.62 5.90
CA ASN A 98 -4.32 4.88 6.48
C ASN A 98 -3.76 4.65 7.90
N CYS A 99 -2.46 4.47 8.00
CA CYS A 99 -1.76 4.25 9.27
C CYS A 99 -1.06 5.49 9.82
N ALA A 100 -1.02 6.58 9.04
CA ALA A 100 -0.29 7.79 9.41
C ALA A 100 -1.18 8.91 9.94
N GLY A 101 -2.46 8.64 10.18
CA GLY A 101 -3.42 9.64 10.63
C GLY A 101 -4.59 9.76 9.68
N ILE A 102 -5.31 10.88 9.73
CA ILE A 102 -6.51 11.07 8.91
C ILE A 102 -6.11 11.60 7.54
N CYS A 103 -6.47 10.86 6.51
CA CYS A 103 -6.31 11.27 5.12
C CYS A 103 -7.68 11.26 4.46
N LYS A 104 -8.16 12.43 4.05
CA LYS A 104 -9.40 12.54 3.29
C LYS A 104 -9.06 12.80 1.84
N ILE A 105 -9.45 11.89 0.97
CA ILE A 105 -9.30 12.06 -0.46
C ILE A 105 -10.59 12.69 -0.97
N ALA A 106 -10.45 13.80 -1.70
CA ALA A 106 -11.61 14.49 -2.26
C ALA A 106 -12.27 13.64 -3.34
N ASP A 107 -13.57 13.61 -3.28
CA ASP A 107 -14.37 12.89 -4.28
C ASP A 107 -14.41 13.66 -5.61
#